data_26b7bbab07912ee10af2a7956f488148
#
_entry.id   26b7bbab07912ee10af2a7956f488148
#
_cell.length_a   1.000
_cell.length_b   1.000
_cell.length_c   1.000
_cell.angle_alpha   90.00
_cell.angle_beta   90.00
_cell.angle_gamma   90.00
#
_symmetry.space_group_name_H-M   'P 1'
#
loop_
_entity.id
_entity.type
_entity.pdbx_description
1 polymer ?
#
loop_
_entity_poly.entity_id
_entity_poly.type
_entity_poly.pdbx_seq_one_letter_code
_entity_poly.pdbx_strand_id
1 'polypeptide(L)'
;MPSQDGTVLHLAGYQGEGSILTAALTRLAGTLRELAPDWPVHQQSNVPAAGETAQSLFASVEQGQRQLCYMASGYLSARVPELDVLDLPFAVTDRQPAWDALDGSAGRMLSEAVARRTGYQVLGFWDNGFRHISNSVRPIYAPSDCRGLVIRTLDSATYRATLDALGFTARSIDVRELVRVVQSGEVQAQENPLTNLLNFDLWRYHPYVSLSGHFHGVLLLLCPRAWFEALSDHQQFVLRQAAWETTRQQRQDAMVEDERAMMALRDKGVQILGADELDMVALREAVKDVAQAQRKALPSDLLQAYLPQG
;
A
#
# COMPACT_ATOMS: atom_id res chain seq x y z
N MET A 1 -5.06 26.32 29.89
CA MET A 1 -4.87 25.42 28.74
C MET A 1 -5.76 25.94 27.64
N PRO A 2 -5.28 26.34 26.46
CA PRO A 2 -6.19 26.74 25.41
C PRO A 2 -6.99 25.49 24.99
N SER A 3 -8.29 25.61 24.99
CA SER A 3 -9.23 24.63 24.43
C SER A 3 -8.87 24.41 22.95
N GLN A 4 -8.62 23.16 22.56
CA GLN A 4 -8.42 22.79 21.16
C GLN A 4 -9.79 22.72 20.40
N ASP A 5 -10.73 23.57 20.78
CA ASP A 5 -12.00 23.76 20.11
C ASP A 5 -11.76 24.49 18.80
N GLY A 6 -11.89 23.77 17.68
CA GLY A 6 -11.85 24.34 16.35
C GLY A 6 -10.72 23.90 15.44
N THR A 7 -9.86 22.93 15.83
CA THR A 7 -8.85 22.40 14.90
C THR A 7 -9.50 21.59 13.79
N VAL A 8 -9.42 22.09 12.56
CA VAL A 8 -9.88 21.37 11.37
C VAL A 8 -9.04 20.10 11.18
N LEU A 9 -9.70 18.95 11.03
CA LEU A 9 -9.03 17.71 10.67
C LEU A 9 -8.74 17.68 9.18
N HIS A 10 -7.50 17.79 8.81
CA HIS A 10 -7.06 17.69 7.42
C HIS A 10 -6.69 16.23 7.08
N LEU A 11 -7.55 15.58 6.29
CA LEU A 11 -7.33 14.24 5.76
C LEU A 11 -6.78 14.36 4.34
N ALA A 12 -5.72 13.64 4.01
CA ALA A 12 -5.15 13.69 2.69
C ALA A 12 -4.72 12.32 2.15
N GLY A 13 -4.82 12.18 0.83
CA GLY A 13 -4.44 10.99 0.08
C GLY A 13 -3.67 11.34 -1.18
N TYR A 14 -3.09 10.32 -1.82
CA TYR A 14 -2.30 10.50 -3.04
C TYR A 14 -2.84 9.72 -4.24
N GLN A 15 -4.13 9.36 -4.20
CA GLN A 15 -4.81 8.70 -5.32
C GLN A 15 -6.07 9.45 -5.74
N GLY A 16 -6.44 9.28 -7.02
CA GLY A 16 -7.60 9.93 -7.62
C GLY A 16 -8.94 9.49 -7.03
N GLU A 17 -10.01 10.16 -7.43
CA GLU A 17 -11.37 9.96 -6.90
C GLU A 17 -11.93 8.56 -7.13
N GLY A 18 -11.52 7.87 -8.20
CA GLY A 18 -11.93 6.49 -8.50
C GLY A 18 -11.25 5.41 -7.65
N SER A 19 -10.33 5.78 -6.76
CA SER A 19 -9.59 4.82 -5.93
C SER A 19 -10.41 4.37 -4.72
N ILE A 20 -10.33 3.07 -4.39
CA ILE A 20 -10.87 2.52 -3.14
C ILE A 20 -10.27 3.19 -1.89
N LEU A 21 -9.03 3.67 -2.00
CA LEU A 21 -8.35 4.36 -0.89
C LEU A 21 -8.94 5.75 -0.68
N THR A 22 -9.29 6.45 -1.75
CA THR A 22 -10.02 7.72 -1.67
C THR A 22 -11.43 7.50 -1.12
N ALA A 23 -12.12 6.44 -1.55
CA ALA A 23 -13.44 6.08 -1.02
C ALA A 23 -13.36 5.77 0.49
N ALA A 24 -12.34 5.04 0.94
CA ALA A 24 -12.11 4.78 2.36
C ALA A 24 -11.81 6.05 3.16
N LEU A 25 -10.98 6.96 2.60
CA LEU A 25 -10.71 8.25 3.25
C LEU A 25 -11.99 9.09 3.37
N THR A 26 -12.85 9.06 2.35
CA THR A 26 -14.15 9.74 2.37
C THR A 26 -15.11 9.14 3.40
N ARG A 27 -15.12 7.81 3.51
CA ARG A 27 -15.86 7.09 4.56
C ARG A 27 -15.37 7.51 5.95
N LEU A 28 -14.05 7.50 6.17
CA LEU A 28 -13.46 7.94 7.44
C LEU A 28 -13.88 9.36 7.80
N ALA A 29 -13.84 10.27 6.82
CA ALA A 29 -14.30 11.65 7.00
C ALA A 29 -15.80 11.73 7.35
N GLY A 30 -16.63 10.89 6.74
CA GLY A 30 -18.06 10.78 7.04
C GLY A 30 -18.29 10.28 8.47
N THR A 31 -17.70 9.15 8.85
CA THR A 31 -17.80 8.58 10.19
C THR A 31 -17.33 9.56 11.27
N LEU A 32 -16.23 10.29 11.02
CA LEU A 32 -15.74 11.30 11.97
C LEU A 32 -16.74 12.46 12.13
N ARG A 33 -17.39 12.94 11.05
CA ARG A 33 -18.44 13.97 11.16
C ARG A 33 -19.67 13.50 11.94
N GLU A 34 -20.01 12.22 11.85
CA GLU A 34 -21.13 11.62 12.60
C GLU A 34 -20.79 11.44 14.08
N LEU A 35 -19.61 10.91 14.39
CA LEU A 35 -19.20 10.60 15.77
C LEU A 35 -18.68 11.82 16.53
N ALA A 36 -18.16 12.82 15.83
CA ALA A 36 -17.61 14.05 16.40
C ALA A 36 -18.04 15.28 15.57
N PRO A 37 -19.32 15.70 15.65
CA PRO A 37 -19.84 16.81 14.84
C PRO A 37 -19.07 18.13 15.03
N ASP A 38 -18.47 18.32 16.18
CA ASP A 38 -17.68 19.50 16.55
C ASP A 38 -16.26 19.50 15.92
N TRP A 39 -15.89 18.43 15.21
CA TRP A 39 -14.64 18.35 14.47
C TRP A 39 -14.84 18.67 12.98
N PRO A 40 -14.51 19.87 12.53
CA PRO A 40 -14.55 20.19 11.11
C PRO A 40 -13.57 19.30 10.35
N VAL A 41 -14.02 18.62 9.31
CA VAL A 41 -13.21 17.70 8.51
C VAL A 41 -13.04 18.27 7.10
N HIS A 42 -11.80 18.50 6.69
CA HIS A 42 -11.39 18.85 5.33
C HIS A 42 -10.64 17.67 4.70
N GLN A 43 -11.01 17.31 3.47
CA GLN A 43 -10.39 16.22 2.72
C GLN A 43 -9.75 16.71 1.44
N GLN A 44 -8.51 16.28 1.19
CA GLN A 44 -7.78 16.44 -0.08
C GLN A 44 -7.39 15.05 -0.60
N SER A 45 -8.15 14.51 -1.55
CA SER A 45 -8.02 13.12 -1.97
C SER A 45 -6.76 12.84 -2.79
N ASN A 46 -6.33 13.78 -3.63
CA ASN A 46 -5.29 13.58 -4.64
C ASN A 46 -4.26 14.71 -4.61
N VAL A 47 -3.30 14.65 -3.68
CA VAL A 47 -2.24 15.68 -3.58
C VAL A 47 -1.34 15.71 -4.84
N PRO A 48 -1.04 14.61 -5.57
CA PRO A 48 -0.33 14.67 -6.83
C PRO A 48 -0.99 15.58 -7.88
N ALA A 49 -2.31 15.64 -7.94
CA ALA A 49 -3.02 16.55 -8.85
C ALA A 49 -2.79 18.04 -8.52
N ALA A 50 -2.43 18.33 -7.26
CA ALA A 50 -2.02 19.66 -6.80
C ALA A 50 -0.49 19.90 -6.89
N GLY A 51 0.26 18.98 -7.50
CA GLY A 51 1.71 19.06 -7.68
C GLY A 51 2.56 18.59 -6.50
N GLU A 52 1.94 18.02 -5.45
CA GLU A 52 2.66 17.49 -4.30
C GLU A 52 3.14 16.04 -4.54
N THR A 53 4.25 15.64 -3.91
CA THR A 53 4.71 14.26 -3.89
C THR A 53 4.07 13.47 -2.74
N ALA A 54 4.07 12.14 -2.83
CA ALA A 54 3.68 11.30 -1.72
C ALA A 54 4.54 11.57 -0.48
N GLN A 55 5.86 11.77 -0.65
CA GLN A 55 6.78 12.07 0.43
C GLN A 55 6.46 13.40 1.13
N SER A 56 6.08 14.45 0.36
CA SER A 56 5.70 15.74 0.97
C SER A 56 4.41 15.62 1.78
N LEU A 57 3.44 14.85 1.29
CA LEU A 57 2.24 14.52 2.06
C LEU A 57 2.61 13.85 3.39
N PHE A 58 3.42 12.80 3.35
CA PHE A 58 3.82 12.06 4.55
C PHE A 58 4.54 12.94 5.55
N ALA A 59 5.51 13.74 5.09
CA ALA A 59 6.21 14.70 5.94
C ALA A 59 5.26 15.72 6.58
N SER A 60 4.26 16.21 5.84
CA SER A 60 3.27 17.17 6.36
C SER A 60 2.42 16.60 7.50
N VAL A 61 2.09 15.29 7.42
CA VAL A 61 1.38 14.59 8.51
C VAL A 61 2.31 14.39 9.71
N GLU A 62 3.54 13.93 9.50
CA GLU A 62 4.48 13.74 10.59
C GLU A 62 4.78 15.03 11.36
N GLN A 63 4.77 16.17 10.65
CA GLN A 63 4.95 17.51 11.21
C GLN A 63 3.68 18.12 11.82
N GLY A 64 2.54 17.41 11.77
CA GLY A 64 1.28 17.88 12.32
C GLY A 64 0.52 18.91 11.46
N GLN A 65 0.98 19.19 10.23
CA GLN A 65 0.30 20.11 9.32
C GLN A 65 -0.99 19.51 8.74
N ARG A 66 -1.06 18.18 8.65
CA ARG A 66 -2.25 17.38 8.34
C ARG A 66 -2.45 16.33 9.41
N GLN A 67 -3.69 15.93 9.68
CA GLN A 67 -4.00 15.02 10.78
C GLN A 67 -4.07 13.56 10.35
N LEU A 68 -4.43 13.25 9.10
CA LEU A 68 -4.60 11.88 8.66
C LEU A 68 -4.13 11.68 7.22
N CYS A 69 -3.42 10.58 6.98
CA CYS A 69 -3.17 10.05 5.64
C CYS A 69 -3.10 8.52 5.67
N TYR A 70 -3.14 7.91 4.47
CA TYR A 70 -2.69 6.53 4.29
C TYR A 70 -1.33 6.50 3.60
N MET A 71 -0.53 5.46 3.87
CA MET A 71 0.83 5.29 3.33
C MET A 71 1.10 3.82 3.07
N ALA A 72 1.57 3.45 1.88
CA ALA A 72 2.04 2.08 1.65
C ALA A 72 3.25 1.76 2.54
N SER A 73 3.28 0.55 3.13
CA SER A 73 4.32 0.08 4.07
C SER A 73 5.74 0.34 3.57
N GLY A 74 5.99 0.04 2.31
CA GLY A 74 7.30 0.17 1.70
C GLY A 74 7.90 1.58 1.70
N TYR A 75 7.09 2.65 1.74
CA TYR A 75 7.62 4.02 1.88
C TYR A 75 8.26 4.30 3.24
N LEU A 76 7.91 3.52 4.26
CA LEU A 76 8.39 3.73 5.62
C LEU A 76 9.43 2.70 6.05
N SER A 77 9.62 1.61 5.29
CA SER A 77 10.47 0.48 5.66
C SER A 77 11.94 0.85 5.87
N ALA A 78 12.47 1.83 5.13
CA ALA A 78 13.83 2.33 5.36
C ALA A 78 14.04 2.93 6.78
N ARG A 79 12.99 3.49 7.38
CA ARG A 79 12.99 4.04 8.74
C ARG A 79 12.54 3.03 9.78
N VAL A 80 11.66 2.11 9.40
CA VAL A 80 11.04 1.09 10.25
C VAL A 80 11.22 -0.27 9.58
N PRO A 81 12.40 -0.90 9.69
CA PRO A 81 12.70 -2.17 9.01
C PRO A 81 11.75 -3.31 9.37
N GLU A 82 11.09 -3.25 10.53
CA GLU A 82 10.08 -4.22 10.93
C GLU A 82 8.91 -4.30 9.93
N LEU A 83 8.62 -3.22 9.18
CA LEU A 83 7.59 -3.20 8.16
C LEU A 83 7.90 -4.09 6.94
N ASP A 84 9.16 -4.46 6.72
CA ASP A 84 9.54 -5.39 5.67
C ASP A 84 8.90 -6.79 5.83
N VAL A 85 8.35 -7.12 7.01
CA VAL A 85 7.56 -8.35 7.18
C VAL A 85 6.30 -8.34 6.29
N LEU A 86 5.72 -7.18 6.04
CA LEU A 86 4.55 -7.00 5.18
C LEU A 86 4.88 -7.20 3.69
N ASP A 87 6.14 -6.93 3.34
CA ASP A 87 6.65 -6.91 1.97
C ASP A 87 7.54 -8.13 1.66
N LEU A 88 7.42 -9.23 2.44
CA LEU A 88 8.09 -10.48 2.13
C LEU A 88 7.54 -11.09 0.84
N PRO A 89 8.39 -11.33 -0.18
CA PRO A 89 7.90 -11.78 -1.48
C PRO A 89 7.24 -13.16 -1.40
N PHE A 90 6.05 -13.27 -2.01
CA PHE A 90 5.21 -14.46 -2.06
C PHE A 90 4.83 -15.08 -0.70
N ALA A 91 4.99 -14.34 0.40
CA ALA A 91 4.74 -14.86 1.74
C ALA A 91 3.25 -14.92 2.11
N VAL A 92 2.46 -14.00 1.60
CA VAL A 92 1.00 -13.95 1.80
C VAL A 92 0.32 -14.45 0.54
N THR A 93 -0.55 -15.45 0.68
CA THR A 93 -1.37 -16.01 -0.42
C THR A 93 -2.87 -15.88 -0.17
N ASP A 94 -3.25 -15.57 1.06
CA ASP A 94 -4.62 -15.31 1.49
C ASP A 94 -4.65 -14.05 2.36
N ARG A 95 -5.61 -13.17 2.09
CA ARG A 95 -5.79 -11.89 2.79
C ARG A 95 -6.24 -12.07 4.22
N GLN A 96 -7.16 -13.02 4.48
CA GLN A 96 -7.81 -13.11 5.78
C GLN A 96 -6.81 -13.41 6.92
N PRO A 97 -5.91 -14.39 6.81
CA PRO A 97 -4.89 -14.60 7.85
C PRO A 97 -3.97 -13.38 8.06
N ALA A 98 -3.64 -12.66 6.98
CA ALA A 98 -2.82 -11.45 7.09
C ALA A 98 -3.57 -10.32 7.82
N TRP A 99 -4.87 -10.14 7.54
CA TRP A 99 -5.71 -9.16 8.25
C TRP A 99 -5.87 -9.53 9.73
N ASP A 100 -6.11 -10.80 10.04
CA ASP A 100 -6.24 -11.28 11.43
C ASP A 100 -4.94 -11.03 12.22
N ALA A 101 -3.78 -11.27 11.59
CA ALA A 101 -2.48 -10.98 12.18
C ALA A 101 -2.29 -9.47 12.44
N LEU A 102 -2.71 -8.61 11.48
CA LEU A 102 -2.61 -7.14 11.58
C LEU A 102 -3.61 -6.57 12.61
N ASP A 103 -4.73 -7.22 12.85
CA ASP A 103 -5.67 -6.85 13.92
C ASP A 103 -5.20 -7.41 15.27
N GLY A 104 -4.27 -8.36 15.26
CA GLY A 104 -3.70 -9.06 16.42
C GLY A 104 -2.35 -8.51 16.91
N SER A 105 -1.48 -9.46 17.25
CA SER A 105 -0.17 -9.19 17.84
C SER A 105 0.80 -8.53 16.85
N ALA A 106 0.81 -8.98 15.59
CA ALA A 106 1.69 -8.40 14.57
C ALA A 106 1.41 -6.91 14.36
N GLY A 107 0.12 -6.53 14.24
CA GLY A 107 -0.23 -5.12 14.08
C GLY A 107 0.14 -4.26 15.28
N ARG A 108 0.04 -4.79 16.51
CA ARG A 108 0.53 -4.07 17.71
C ARG A 108 2.04 -3.87 17.67
N MET A 109 2.81 -4.92 17.36
CA MET A 109 4.28 -4.85 17.27
C MET A 109 4.73 -3.86 16.19
N LEU A 110 4.08 -3.87 15.02
CA LEU A 110 4.37 -2.93 13.94
C LEU A 110 4.01 -1.48 14.32
N SER A 111 2.85 -1.28 14.94
CA SER A 111 2.42 0.05 15.42
C SER A 111 3.39 0.63 16.44
N GLU A 112 3.88 -0.19 17.37
CA GLU A 112 4.90 0.19 18.33
C GLU A 112 6.25 0.49 17.66
N ALA A 113 6.67 -0.29 16.67
CA ALA A 113 7.89 -0.04 15.91
C ALA A 113 7.83 1.29 15.16
N VAL A 114 6.69 1.59 14.52
CA VAL A 114 6.44 2.88 13.86
C VAL A 114 6.50 4.02 14.88
N ALA A 115 5.80 3.91 16.01
CA ALA A 115 5.78 4.95 17.03
C ALA A 115 7.17 5.21 17.67
N ARG A 116 7.99 4.17 17.84
CA ARG A 116 9.35 4.32 18.37
C ARG A 116 10.32 5.04 17.43
N ARG A 117 10.16 4.85 16.11
CA ARG A 117 11.14 5.30 15.10
C ARG A 117 10.70 6.55 14.34
N THR A 118 9.45 6.97 14.50
CA THR A 118 8.84 8.05 13.72
C THR A 118 7.94 8.93 14.57
N GLY A 119 7.47 10.03 13.99
CA GLY A 119 6.44 10.88 14.60
C GLY A 119 5.00 10.42 14.35
N TYR A 120 4.79 9.22 13.77
CA TYR A 120 3.46 8.72 13.46
C TYR A 120 2.86 7.84 14.57
N GLN A 121 1.53 7.86 14.63
CA GLN A 121 0.67 6.89 15.28
C GLN A 121 -0.08 6.11 14.19
N VAL A 122 -0.04 4.77 14.24
CA VAL A 122 -0.84 3.90 13.35
C VAL A 122 -2.25 3.77 13.94
N LEU A 123 -3.25 3.97 13.10
CA LEU A 123 -4.67 3.83 13.44
C LEU A 123 -5.30 2.58 12.83
N GLY A 124 -4.70 2.01 11.79
CA GLY A 124 -5.18 0.80 11.13
C GLY A 124 -4.28 0.39 9.96
N PHE A 125 -4.53 -0.82 9.46
CA PHE A 125 -3.85 -1.38 8.29
C PHE A 125 -4.88 -1.67 7.21
N TRP A 126 -4.77 -0.96 6.07
CA TRP A 126 -5.65 -1.10 4.93
C TRP A 126 -5.08 -2.07 3.90
N ASP A 127 -5.95 -2.66 3.11
CA ASP A 127 -5.59 -3.56 2.02
C ASP A 127 -5.40 -2.78 0.72
N ASN A 128 -4.24 -2.94 0.09
CA ASN A 128 -3.95 -2.38 -1.23
C ASN A 128 -4.06 -3.44 -2.34
N GLY A 129 -4.47 -4.65 -2.01
CA GLY A 129 -4.55 -5.77 -2.94
C GLY A 129 -3.22 -6.49 -3.19
N PHE A 130 -3.31 -7.64 -3.84
CA PHE A 130 -2.13 -8.32 -4.36
C PHE A 130 -1.53 -7.52 -5.51
N ARG A 131 -0.20 -7.44 -5.53
CA ARG A 131 0.55 -6.73 -6.56
C ARG A 131 0.95 -7.69 -7.66
N HIS A 132 0.77 -7.22 -8.89
CA HIS A 132 0.96 -7.98 -10.11
C HIS A 132 1.87 -7.22 -11.07
N ILE A 133 2.48 -7.93 -11.99
CA ILE A 133 3.35 -7.35 -13.01
C ILE A 133 2.52 -6.98 -14.22
N SER A 134 2.64 -5.75 -14.72
CA SER A 134 2.14 -5.34 -16.03
C SER A 134 3.25 -4.78 -16.90
N ASN A 135 3.17 -4.98 -18.22
CA ASN A 135 4.19 -4.48 -19.14
C ASN A 135 3.66 -4.26 -20.57
N SER A 136 4.48 -3.55 -21.37
CA SER A 136 4.15 -3.17 -22.74
C SER A 136 4.70 -4.13 -23.80
N VAL A 137 5.49 -5.15 -23.43
CA VAL A 137 6.35 -5.86 -24.40
C VAL A 137 5.87 -7.27 -24.70
N ARG A 138 5.58 -8.08 -23.68
CA ARG A 138 5.24 -9.51 -23.82
C ARG A 138 4.57 -10.09 -22.57
N PRO A 139 3.82 -11.19 -22.70
CA PRO A 139 3.42 -11.99 -21.54
C PRO A 139 4.64 -12.46 -20.74
N ILE A 140 4.54 -12.46 -19.39
CA ILE A 140 5.58 -12.95 -18.49
C ILE A 140 5.05 -14.20 -17.81
N TYR A 141 5.65 -15.35 -18.12
CA TYR A 141 5.34 -16.65 -17.54
C TYR A 141 6.37 -17.04 -16.47
N ALA A 142 7.63 -16.65 -16.65
CA ALA A 142 8.75 -17.07 -15.84
C ALA A 142 9.80 -15.93 -15.69
N PRO A 143 10.78 -16.06 -14.79
CA PRO A 143 11.84 -15.05 -14.59
C PRO A 143 12.65 -14.75 -15.86
N SER A 144 12.78 -15.71 -16.77
CA SER A 144 13.47 -15.50 -18.07
C SER A 144 12.80 -14.39 -18.90
N ASP A 145 11.48 -14.24 -18.79
CA ASP A 145 10.70 -13.26 -19.56
C ASP A 145 10.85 -11.84 -19.03
N CYS A 146 11.32 -11.69 -17.79
CA CYS A 146 11.58 -10.39 -17.15
C CYS A 146 12.86 -9.71 -17.67
N ARG A 147 13.79 -10.51 -18.23
CA ARG A 147 15.11 -10.02 -18.64
C ARG A 147 15.02 -8.95 -19.71
N GLY A 148 15.82 -7.89 -19.51
CA GLY A 148 15.91 -6.75 -20.45
C GLY A 148 14.76 -5.75 -20.31
N LEU A 149 13.84 -5.94 -19.36
CA LEU A 149 12.78 -4.99 -19.05
C LEU A 149 13.16 -4.11 -17.86
N VAL A 150 12.98 -2.81 -18.02
CA VAL A 150 13.05 -1.86 -16.90
C VAL A 150 11.68 -1.82 -16.24
N ILE A 151 11.64 -2.09 -14.94
CA ILE A 151 10.40 -2.07 -14.16
C ILE A 151 10.39 -0.90 -13.16
N ARG A 152 9.28 -0.17 -13.13
CA ARG A 152 9.04 0.85 -12.11
C ARG A 152 8.46 0.22 -10.85
N THR A 153 8.99 0.63 -9.70
CA THR A 153 8.39 0.33 -8.38
C THR A 153 8.41 1.55 -7.48
N LEU A 154 7.79 1.43 -6.32
CA LEU A 154 7.84 2.43 -5.25
C LEU A 154 9.24 2.47 -4.59
N ASP A 155 9.51 3.48 -3.78
CA ASP A 155 10.81 3.61 -3.11
C ASP A 155 10.91 2.68 -1.89
N SER A 156 11.29 1.43 -2.17
CA SER A 156 11.59 0.37 -1.20
C SER A 156 12.77 -0.46 -1.70
N ALA A 157 13.74 -0.68 -0.83
CA ALA A 157 14.89 -1.55 -1.13
C ALA A 157 14.45 -3.00 -1.34
N THR A 158 13.48 -3.47 -0.56
CA THR A 158 12.86 -4.79 -0.65
C THR A 158 12.20 -5.04 -1.99
N TYR A 159 11.38 -4.09 -2.46
CA TYR A 159 10.74 -4.19 -3.78
C TYR A 159 11.78 -4.23 -4.90
N ARG A 160 12.77 -3.34 -4.87
CA ARG A 160 13.85 -3.35 -5.87
C ARG A 160 14.60 -4.66 -5.90
N ALA A 161 15.08 -5.13 -4.74
CA ALA A 161 15.83 -6.38 -4.65
C ALA A 161 15.01 -7.59 -5.17
N THR A 162 13.71 -7.64 -4.85
CA THR A 162 12.81 -8.68 -5.34
C THR A 162 12.66 -8.64 -6.87
N LEU A 163 12.43 -7.47 -7.43
CA LEU A 163 12.23 -7.31 -8.87
C LEU A 163 13.53 -7.53 -9.65
N ASP A 164 14.67 -7.10 -9.13
CA ASP A 164 15.98 -7.39 -9.71
C ASP A 164 16.27 -8.91 -9.68
N ALA A 165 15.91 -9.61 -8.59
CA ALA A 165 16.05 -11.06 -8.49
C ALA A 165 15.13 -11.80 -9.46
N LEU A 166 13.96 -11.27 -9.79
CA LEU A 166 13.08 -11.78 -10.86
C LEU A 166 13.67 -11.57 -12.26
N GLY A 167 14.73 -10.78 -12.43
CA GLY A 167 15.42 -10.55 -13.70
C GLY A 167 15.12 -9.23 -14.37
N PHE A 168 14.36 -8.33 -13.75
CA PHE A 168 14.17 -6.96 -14.22
C PHE A 168 15.37 -6.06 -13.92
N THR A 169 15.36 -4.85 -14.47
CA THR A 169 16.12 -3.71 -13.96
C THR A 169 15.17 -2.80 -13.21
N ALA A 170 15.16 -2.89 -11.88
CA ALA A 170 14.19 -2.16 -11.06
C ALA A 170 14.59 -0.69 -10.84
N ARG A 171 13.63 0.23 -10.97
CA ARG A 171 13.78 1.66 -10.70
C ARG A 171 12.73 2.16 -9.74
N SER A 172 13.15 2.81 -8.65
CA SER A 172 12.26 3.56 -7.77
C SER A 172 11.89 4.89 -8.42
N ILE A 173 10.59 5.08 -8.69
CA ILE A 173 10.06 6.33 -9.28
C ILE A 173 8.77 6.68 -8.53
N ASP A 174 8.65 7.94 -8.11
CA ASP A 174 7.47 8.44 -7.40
C ASP A 174 6.17 8.17 -8.17
N VAL A 175 5.08 7.92 -7.44
CA VAL A 175 3.77 7.62 -8.04
C VAL A 175 3.26 8.75 -8.93
N ARG A 176 3.62 9.99 -8.65
CA ARG A 176 3.28 11.16 -9.47
C ARG A 176 3.81 11.06 -10.90
N GLU A 177 4.98 10.43 -11.07
CA GLU A 177 5.63 10.26 -12.38
C GLU A 177 5.22 8.96 -13.08
N LEU A 178 4.49 8.06 -12.41
CA LEU A 178 4.19 6.71 -12.89
C LEU A 178 3.57 6.71 -14.29
N VAL A 179 2.51 7.46 -14.50
CA VAL A 179 1.81 7.51 -15.81
C VAL A 179 2.73 8.05 -16.89
N ARG A 180 3.49 9.11 -16.61
CA ARG A 180 4.43 9.71 -17.56
C ARG A 180 5.51 8.72 -18.02
N VAL A 181 6.16 8.03 -17.07
CA VAL A 181 7.28 7.12 -17.41
C VAL A 181 6.80 5.85 -18.14
N VAL A 182 5.58 5.40 -17.84
CA VAL A 182 4.94 4.29 -18.56
C VAL A 182 4.55 4.73 -19.97
N GLN A 183 3.88 5.86 -20.11
CA GLN A 183 3.45 6.41 -21.40
C GLN A 183 4.62 6.71 -22.32
N SER A 184 5.72 7.24 -21.81
CA SER A 184 6.91 7.56 -22.59
C SER A 184 7.74 6.34 -22.98
N GLY A 185 7.48 5.16 -22.38
CA GLY A 185 8.29 3.95 -22.55
C GLY A 185 9.65 4.02 -21.84
N GLU A 186 9.87 5.00 -20.94
CA GLU A 186 11.06 5.08 -20.09
C GLU A 186 11.19 3.82 -19.21
N VAL A 187 10.06 3.23 -18.82
CA VAL A 187 9.96 1.92 -18.21
C VAL A 187 9.00 1.05 -19.03
N GLN A 188 9.35 -0.22 -19.23
CA GLN A 188 8.54 -1.18 -19.99
C GLN A 188 7.59 -1.95 -19.09
N ALA A 189 7.83 -1.96 -17.78
CA ALA A 189 7.04 -2.69 -16.82
C ALA A 189 6.77 -1.85 -15.55
N GLN A 190 5.75 -2.23 -14.82
CA GLN A 190 5.47 -1.75 -13.46
C GLN A 190 4.77 -2.85 -12.67
N GLU A 191 4.73 -2.72 -11.35
CA GLU A 191 4.03 -3.61 -10.45
C GLU A 191 3.06 -2.81 -9.57
N ASN A 192 1.83 -3.26 -9.51
CA ASN A 192 0.73 -2.67 -8.75
C ASN A 192 -0.44 -3.64 -8.62
N PRO A 193 -1.40 -3.37 -7.72
CA PRO A 193 -2.71 -4.01 -7.77
C PRO A 193 -3.45 -3.70 -9.07
N LEU A 194 -4.39 -4.55 -9.45
CA LEU A 194 -5.22 -4.36 -10.65
C LEU A 194 -6.04 -3.07 -10.60
N THR A 195 -6.51 -2.71 -9.43
CA THR A 195 -7.24 -1.45 -9.19
C THR A 195 -6.41 -0.22 -9.57
N ASN A 196 -5.11 -0.22 -9.27
CA ASN A 196 -4.21 0.86 -9.66
C ASN A 196 -3.91 0.86 -11.17
N LEU A 197 -3.76 -0.33 -11.78
CA LEU A 197 -3.60 -0.45 -13.23
C LEU A 197 -4.79 0.18 -13.96
N LEU A 198 -6.00 -0.05 -13.44
CA LEU A 198 -7.25 0.51 -13.98
C LEU A 198 -7.35 2.02 -13.71
N ASN A 199 -7.16 2.45 -12.46
CA ASN A 199 -7.40 3.83 -12.02
C ASN A 199 -6.39 4.85 -12.57
N PHE A 200 -5.15 4.41 -12.85
CA PHE A 200 -4.13 5.24 -13.50
C PHE A 200 -4.15 5.12 -15.03
N ASP A 201 -5.14 4.43 -15.60
CA ASP A 201 -5.24 4.17 -17.06
C ASP A 201 -3.99 3.50 -17.66
N LEU A 202 -3.19 2.79 -16.87
CA LEU A 202 -1.95 2.15 -17.32
C LEU A 202 -2.20 1.02 -18.32
N TRP A 203 -3.39 0.43 -18.31
CA TRP A 203 -3.84 -0.56 -19.26
C TRP A 203 -3.76 -0.10 -20.73
N ARG A 204 -3.81 1.22 -20.98
CA ARG A 204 -3.65 1.81 -22.31
C ARG A 204 -2.25 1.58 -22.90
N TYR A 205 -1.26 1.40 -22.04
CA TYR A 205 0.14 1.27 -22.39
C TYR A 205 0.71 -0.12 -22.06
N HIS A 206 0.10 -0.82 -21.11
CA HIS A 206 0.50 -2.15 -20.64
C HIS A 206 -0.59 -3.18 -20.96
N PRO A 207 -0.58 -3.76 -22.18
CA PRO A 207 -1.58 -4.76 -22.58
C PRO A 207 -1.37 -6.14 -21.97
N TYR A 208 -0.24 -6.38 -21.27
CA TYR A 208 0.08 -7.67 -20.65
C TYR A 208 0.12 -7.54 -19.13
N VAL A 209 -0.60 -8.43 -18.46
CA VAL A 209 -0.64 -8.55 -16.99
C VAL A 209 -0.39 -10.01 -16.60
N SER A 210 0.53 -10.22 -15.66
CA SER A 210 0.80 -11.52 -15.05
C SER A 210 0.40 -11.48 -13.58
N LEU A 211 -0.58 -12.29 -13.18
CA LEU A 211 -1.11 -12.34 -11.81
C LEU A 211 -0.13 -13.02 -10.87
N SER A 212 1.05 -12.46 -10.72
CA SER A 212 2.15 -13.00 -9.93
C SER A 212 1.87 -13.01 -8.42
N GLY A 213 1.09 -12.06 -7.91
CA GLY A 213 0.80 -11.95 -6.48
C GLY A 213 2.07 -11.90 -5.62
N HIS A 214 3.14 -11.32 -6.16
CA HIS A 214 4.47 -11.36 -5.55
C HIS A 214 4.56 -10.57 -4.25
N PHE A 215 3.65 -9.61 -4.01
CA PHE A 215 3.43 -8.95 -2.73
C PHE A 215 1.95 -8.83 -2.41
N HIS A 216 1.61 -8.87 -1.13
CA HIS A 216 0.33 -8.37 -0.63
C HIS A 216 0.54 -6.93 -0.15
N GLY A 217 -0.07 -5.98 -0.83
CA GLY A 217 0.09 -4.57 -0.51
C GLY A 217 -0.67 -4.19 0.77
N VAL A 218 0.05 -3.62 1.73
CA VAL A 218 -0.55 -3.10 2.97
C VAL A 218 -0.29 -1.60 3.06
N LEU A 219 -1.31 -0.86 3.49
CA LEU A 219 -1.19 0.56 3.80
C LEU A 219 -1.40 0.79 5.29
N LEU A 220 -0.67 1.74 5.84
CA LEU A 220 -0.87 2.23 7.19
C LEU A 220 -1.77 3.47 7.14
N LEU A 221 -2.84 3.48 7.93
CA LEU A 221 -3.59 4.70 8.24
C LEU A 221 -2.86 5.40 9.38
N LEU A 222 -2.40 6.61 9.14
CA LEU A 222 -1.47 7.34 10.00
C LEU A 222 -2.00 8.69 10.46
N CYS A 223 -1.64 9.06 11.69
CA CYS A 223 -1.77 10.44 12.18
C CYS A 223 -0.49 10.89 12.90
N PRO A 224 -0.29 12.19 13.17
CA PRO A 224 0.81 12.69 13.98
C PRO A 224 0.70 12.15 15.41
N ARG A 225 1.73 11.48 15.92
CA ARG A 225 1.69 10.88 17.26
C ARG A 225 1.50 11.94 18.35
N ALA A 226 2.26 13.03 18.30
CA ALA A 226 2.14 14.10 19.31
C ALA A 226 0.75 14.74 19.34
N TRP A 227 0.12 14.91 18.17
CA TRP A 227 -1.26 15.39 18.09
C TRP A 227 -2.22 14.38 18.69
N PHE A 228 -2.10 13.10 18.34
CA PHE A 228 -2.94 12.03 18.88
C PHE A 228 -2.87 11.92 20.39
N GLU A 229 -1.64 11.97 20.97
CA GLU A 229 -1.40 11.91 22.41
C GLU A 229 -1.96 13.14 23.16
N ALA A 230 -2.10 14.28 22.48
CA ALA A 230 -2.69 15.51 23.05
C ALA A 230 -4.23 15.52 23.04
N LEU A 231 -4.87 14.59 22.32
CA LEU A 231 -6.34 14.43 22.31
C LEU A 231 -6.82 13.93 23.67
N SER A 232 -8.07 14.29 24.05
CA SER A 232 -8.73 13.68 25.19
C SER A 232 -8.99 12.19 24.96
N ASP A 233 -9.18 11.41 26.01
CA ASP A 233 -9.49 9.97 25.92
C ASP A 233 -10.72 9.71 25.03
N HIS A 234 -11.75 10.57 25.13
CA HIS A 234 -12.94 10.48 24.30
C HIS A 234 -12.61 10.72 22.82
N GLN A 235 -11.82 11.73 22.51
CA GLN A 235 -11.41 12.04 21.13
C GLN A 235 -10.54 10.91 20.53
N GLN A 236 -9.60 10.36 21.31
CA GLN A 236 -8.82 9.21 20.90
C GLN A 236 -9.70 7.98 20.64
N PHE A 237 -10.69 7.74 21.50
CA PHE A 237 -11.65 6.64 21.32
C PHE A 237 -12.45 6.81 20.01
N VAL A 238 -13.03 7.98 19.78
CA VAL A 238 -13.79 8.29 18.55
C VAL A 238 -12.93 8.09 17.29
N LEU A 239 -11.68 8.58 17.30
CA LEU A 239 -10.78 8.44 16.17
C LEU A 239 -10.41 6.97 15.90
N ARG A 240 -10.13 6.19 16.96
CA ARG A 240 -9.87 4.74 16.85
C ARG A 240 -11.09 3.98 16.35
N GLN A 241 -12.28 4.31 16.82
CA GLN A 241 -13.53 3.69 16.38
C GLN A 241 -13.77 3.96 14.88
N ALA A 242 -13.69 5.22 14.45
CA ALA A 242 -13.85 5.59 13.03
C ALA A 242 -12.81 4.90 12.12
N ALA A 243 -11.56 4.84 12.58
CA ALA A 243 -10.49 4.16 11.87
C ALA A 243 -10.73 2.64 11.75
N TRP A 244 -11.18 2.00 12.82
CA TRP A 244 -11.47 0.57 12.84
C TRP A 244 -12.65 0.19 11.92
N GLU A 245 -13.76 0.92 12.02
CA GLU A 245 -14.93 0.71 11.16
C GLU A 245 -14.56 0.90 9.68
N THR A 246 -13.82 1.97 9.37
CA THR A 246 -13.34 2.25 8.03
C THR A 246 -12.39 1.16 7.53
N THR A 247 -11.47 0.69 8.36
CA THR A 247 -10.50 -0.37 7.99
C THR A 247 -11.23 -1.66 7.60
N ARG A 248 -12.21 -2.09 8.38
CA ARG A 248 -12.98 -3.29 8.06
C ARG A 248 -13.69 -3.18 6.71
N GLN A 249 -14.35 -2.06 6.47
CA GLN A 249 -15.08 -1.87 5.21
C GLN A 249 -14.13 -1.72 4.04
N GLN A 250 -13.00 -1.00 4.19
CA GLN A 250 -12.00 -0.84 3.15
C GLN A 250 -11.44 -2.20 2.68
N ARG A 251 -11.19 -3.13 3.59
CA ARG A 251 -10.73 -4.49 3.25
C ARG A 251 -11.76 -5.27 2.45
N GLN A 252 -13.05 -5.14 2.77
CA GLN A 252 -14.12 -5.76 1.99
C GLN A 252 -14.24 -5.11 0.61
N ASP A 253 -14.19 -3.79 0.54
CA ASP A 253 -14.23 -3.05 -0.71
C ASP A 253 -13.02 -3.42 -1.60
N ALA A 254 -11.84 -3.65 -1.02
CA ALA A 254 -10.64 -4.06 -1.76
C ALA A 254 -10.80 -5.40 -2.48
N MET A 255 -11.44 -6.39 -1.85
CA MET A 255 -11.71 -7.68 -2.51
C MET A 255 -12.67 -7.52 -3.70
N VAL A 256 -13.75 -6.76 -3.50
CA VAL A 256 -14.76 -6.55 -4.54
C VAL A 256 -14.17 -5.77 -5.73
N GLU A 257 -13.36 -4.75 -5.43
CA GLU A 257 -12.76 -3.92 -6.49
C GLU A 257 -11.65 -4.64 -7.26
N ASP A 258 -10.92 -5.58 -6.65
CA ASP A 258 -9.96 -6.40 -7.40
C ASP A 258 -10.64 -7.26 -8.46
N GLU A 259 -11.78 -7.88 -8.12
CA GLU A 259 -12.57 -8.66 -9.07
C GLU A 259 -13.13 -7.77 -10.18
N ARG A 260 -13.68 -6.61 -9.84
CA ARG A 260 -14.17 -5.63 -10.81
C ARG A 260 -13.07 -5.13 -11.73
N ALA A 261 -11.90 -4.79 -11.17
CA ALA A 261 -10.76 -4.32 -11.96
C ALA A 261 -10.28 -5.39 -12.93
N MET A 262 -10.24 -6.65 -12.51
CA MET A 262 -9.88 -7.78 -13.38
C MET A 262 -10.85 -7.90 -14.55
N MET A 263 -12.16 -7.87 -14.31
CA MET A 263 -13.17 -7.94 -15.37
C MET A 263 -13.06 -6.73 -16.32
N ALA A 264 -12.98 -5.53 -15.76
CA ALA A 264 -12.88 -4.30 -16.56
C ALA A 264 -11.61 -4.26 -17.43
N LEU A 265 -10.48 -4.76 -16.93
CA LEU A 265 -9.24 -4.84 -17.71
C LEU A 265 -9.35 -5.86 -18.86
N ARG A 266 -10.00 -7.00 -18.64
CA ARG A 266 -10.30 -7.98 -19.70
C ARG A 266 -11.21 -7.38 -20.79
N ASP A 267 -12.25 -6.67 -20.40
CA ASP A 267 -13.17 -5.99 -21.33
C ASP A 267 -12.45 -4.90 -22.15
N LYS A 268 -11.39 -4.33 -21.62
CA LYS A 268 -10.50 -3.37 -22.32
C LYS A 268 -9.45 -4.05 -23.22
N GLY A 269 -9.47 -5.38 -23.31
CA GLY A 269 -8.56 -6.14 -24.15
C GLY A 269 -7.19 -6.40 -23.53
N VAL A 270 -7.00 -6.21 -22.23
CA VAL A 270 -5.76 -6.56 -21.54
C VAL A 270 -5.64 -8.08 -21.46
N GLN A 271 -4.51 -8.62 -21.90
CA GLN A 271 -4.19 -10.04 -21.75
C GLN A 271 -3.73 -10.28 -20.32
N ILE A 272 -4.54 -11.00 -19.55
CA ILE A 272 -4.27 -11.33 -18.14
C ILE A 272 -3.96 -12.82 -18.05
N LEU A 273 -2.73 -13.12 -17.62
CA LEU A 273 -2.29 -14.49 -17.30
C LEU A 273 -2.64 -14.79 -15.84
N GLY A 274 -3.36 -15.87 -15.60
CA GLY A 274 -3.66 -16.40 -14.27
C GLY A 274 -2.41 -16.94 -13.58
N ALA A 275 -2.45 -17.06 -12.26
CA ALA A 275 -1.33 -17.62 -11.49
C ALA A 275 -1.05 -19.09 -11.87
N ASP A 276 -2.05 -19.81 -12.34
CA ASP A 276 -1.95 -21.20 -12.84
C ASP A 276 -1.24 -21.32 -14.20
N GLU A 277 -1.15 -20.22 -14.94
CA GLU A 277 -0.40 -20.14 -16.20
C GLU A 277 1.08 -19.77 -15.99
N LEU A 278 1.46 -19.29 -14.78
CA LEU A 278 2.81 -18.84 -14.46
C LEU A 278 3.65 -19.98 -13.86
N ASP A 279 4.94 -19.98 -14.16
CA ASP A 279 5.90 -20.82 -13.43
C ASP A 279 6.16 -20.23 -12.03
N MET A 280 5.18 -20.40 -11.14
CA MET A 280 5.24 -19.90 -9.77
C MET A 280 6.38 -20.50 -8.97
N VAL A 281 6.85 -21.70 -9.33
CA VAL A 281 8.00 -22.37 -8.70
C VAL A 281 9.27 -21.60 -9.05
N ALA A 282 9.50 -21.32 -10.34
CA ALA A 282 10.66 -20.56 -10.80
C ALA A 282 10.65 -19.12 -10.27
N LEU A 283 9.46 -18.46 -10.22
CA LEU A 283 9.32 -17.10 -9.67
C LEU A 283 9.70 -17.06 -8.18
N ARG A 284 9.22 -18.01 -7.37
CA ARG A 284 9.57 -18.12 -5.94
C ARG A 284 11.03 -18.45 -5.72
N GLU A 285 11.60 -19.36 -6.52
CA GLU A 285 13.02 -19.73 -6.42
C GLU A 285 13.94 -18.57 -6.79
N ALA A 286 13.57 -17.75 -7.78
CA ALA A 286 14.35 -16.58 -8.17
C ALA A 286 14.52 -15.55 -7.03
N VAL A 287 13.53 -15.41 -6.16
CA VAL A 287 13.55 -14.43 -5.03
C VAL A 287 13.92 -15.05 -3.68
N LYS A 288 14.25 -16.34 -3.66
CA LYS A 288 14.50 -17.10 -2.42
C LYS A 288 15.56 -16.48 -1.53
N ASP A 289 16.68 -16.08 -2.11
CA ASP A 289 17.78 -15.48 -1.34
C ASP A 289 17.38 -14.13 -0.74
N VAL A 290 16.61 -13.31 -1.49
CA VAL A 290 16.05 -12.05 -0.99
C VAL A 290 15.10 -12.33 0.18
N ALA A 291 14.16 -13.25 0.02
CA ALA A 291 13.22 -13.63 1.07
C ALA A 291 13.92 -14.16 2.33
N GLN A 292 14.95 -14.98 2.17
CA GLN A 292 15.73 -15.51 3.29
C GLN A 292 16.52 -14.43 4.01
N ALA A 293 17.17 -13.54 3.26
CA ALA A 293 17.89 -12.40 3.84
C ALA A 293 16.98 -11.50 4.67
N GLN A 294 15.79 -11.20 4.15
CA GLN A 294 14.78 -10.40 4.87
C GLN A 294 14.27 -11.11 6.12
N ARG A 295 13.88 -12.39 6.03
CA ARG A 295 13.45 -13.18 7.18
C ARG A 295 14.52 -13.21 8.28
N LYS A 296 15.80 -13.30 7.91
CA LYS A 296 16.91 -13.32 8.86
C LYS A 296 17.11 -11.94 9.54
N ALA A 297 16.77 -10.86 8.87
CA ALA A 297 16.90 -9.50 9.41
C ALA A 297 15.72 -9.09 10.30
N LEU A 298 14.58 -9.78 10.21
CA LEU A 298 13.37 -9.46 10.95
C LEU A 298 13.33 -10.17 12.33
N PRO A 299 12.68 -9.56 13.35
CA PRO A 299 12.42 -10.22 14.63
C PRO A 299 11.63 -11.51 14.45
N SER A 300 12.08 -12.59 15.08
CA SER A 300 11.45 -13.91 14.95
C SER A 300 10.02 -13.96 15.47
N ASP A 301 9.75 -13.24 16.55
CA ASP A 301 8.41 -13.11 17.15
C ASP A 301 7.43 -12.35 16.23
N LEU A 302 7.91 -11.33 15.52
CA LEU A 302 7.12 -10.62 14.53
C LEU A 302 6.81 -11.50 13.31
N LEU A 303 7.82 -12.24 12.80
CA LEU A 303 7.61 -13.21 11.72
C LEU A 303 6.56 -14.26 12.10
N GLN A 304 6.65 -14.79 13.31
CA GLN A 304 5.72 -15.79 13.82
C GLN A 304 4.32 -15.23 14.05
N ALA A 305 4.22 -13.95 14.43
CA ALA A 305 2.95 -13.27 14.63
C ALA A 305 2.22 -12.90 13.32
N TYR A 306 2.97 -12.60 12.26
CA TYR A 306 2.40 -12.15 10.99
C TYR A 306 2.15 -13.28 10.00
N LEU A 307 3.08 -14.22 9.88
CA LEU A 307 2.95 -15.32 8.93
C LEU A 307 2.34 -16.53 9.63
N PRO A 308 1.21 -17.09 9.13
CA PRO A 308 0.69 -18.32 9.67
C PRO A 308 1.77 -19.40 9.60
N GLN A 309 1.91 -20.17 10.68
CA GLN A 309 2.76 -21.36 10.66
C GLN A 309 2.12 -22.37 9.72
N GLY A 310 2.75 -22.57 8.54
CA GLY A 310 2.43 -23.66 7.64
C GLY A 310 2.99 -24.97 8.16
#